data_b567ec8cef3cee6558c9b6a123931541
#
_entry.id   b567ec8cef3cee6558c9b6a123931541
#
_cell.length_a   1.000
_cell.length_b   1.000
_cell.length_c   1.000
_cell.angle_alpha   90.00
_cell.angle_beta   90.00
_cell.angle_gamma   90.00
#
_symmetry.space_group_name_H-M   'P 1'
#
loop_
_entity.id
_entity.type
_entity.pdbx_description
1 polymer ?
#
loop_
_entity_poly.entity_id
_entity_poly.type
_entity_poly.pdbx_seq_one_letter_code
_entity_poly.pdbx_strand_id
1 'polypeptide(L)'
;MKQVLYVLLVLAFSSTTIAQPKSGVGNKQEKIEETPVIPAAFRTDVYLPLLRGKRVGIFANHTATIGKKHLVDSLYTLGIKIAKVFGPEHGFRGDADAGEKVDTYTDPQLDIPVISLYGKKRKPSAEDLADVDVLLFDIQDVGTRFYTYISSLQEFMDAAFEHGKPLMILDRPNPNGFYIDGPILDTAYKSFVGMQPIPIVYGMTMGEYAMMLAGEKWLSPKANERYDYYRRAENSRDTLFHFLVIKNEDYDHKSKYTLPVKPSPNLPDMASIYWYASTCFFEGTVLSEGRGTEHPFVIFGHPYLPKNMYAFTPISRDGAKEPKLKDKQCYGWNLFGTNEQVLKNVDNKIQLKYLLEAYKLFPDKENFFIKPKSDRPTDYFFNKLAGSDALMNQIKAGKTEKEIRDSWAPGIAEFKKIRKKYLLYRDFE
;
A
#
# COMPACT_ATOMS: atom_id res chain seq x y z
N MET A 1 1.45 -100.58 22.92
CA MET A 1 1.70 -99.22 22.48
C MET A 1 0.42 -98.42 22.65
N LYS A 2 0.25 -97.80 23.78
CA LYS A 2 -0.92 -96.94 24.07
C LYS A 2 -0.37 -95.66 24.67
N GLN A 3 -0.55 -94.54 23.99
CA GLN A 3 -0.27 -93.27 24.46
C GLN A 3 -1.41 -92.74 25.33
N VAL A 4 -1.07 -92.28 26.55
CA VAL A 4 -2.01 -91.72 27.52
C VAL A 4 -1.90 -90.20 27.41
N LEU A 5 -3.05 -89.59 27.17
CA LEU A 5 -3.22 -88.16 27.03
C LEU A 5 -3.53 -87.55 28.41
N TYR A 6 -2.64 -86.69 28.95
CA TYR A 6 -2.92 -85.90 30.14
C TYR A 6 -3.60 -84.59 29.76
N VAL A 7 -4.79 -84.38 30.30
CA VAL A 7 -5.53 -83.14 30.18
C VAL A 7 -5.18 -82.27 31.45
N LEU A 8 -4.53 -81.15 31.28
CA LEU A 8 -4.31 -80.16 32.32
C LEU A 8 -5.42 -79.13 32.29
N LEU A 9 -6.20 -79.08 33.36
CA LEU A 9 -7.24 -78.08 33.57
C LEU A 9 -6.55 -76.83 34.17
N VAL A 10 -6.57 -75.70 33.42
CA VAL A 10 -6.11 -74.39 33.90
C VAL A 10 -7.34 -73.56 34.24
N LEU A 11 -7.53 -73.29 35.50
CA LEU A 11 -8.50 -72.34 36.05
C LEU A 11 -8.03 -70.90 35.77
N ALA A 12 -8.72 -70.18 34.91
CA ALA A 12 -8.48 -68.77 34.67
C ALA A 12 -9.33 -67.93 35.64
N PHE A 13 -8.67 -67.22 36.54
CA PHE A 13 -9.30 -66.13 37.30
C PHE A 13 -9.47 -64.93 36.39
N SER A 14 -10.68 -64.55 36.10
CA SER A 14 -11.01 -63.31 35.40
C SER A 14 -11.06 -62.14 36.41
N SER A 15 -10.05 -61.32 36.41
CA SER A 15 -10.07 -60.02 37.08
C SER A 15 -10.78 -58.99 36.15
N THR A 16 -11.97 -58.58 36.53
CA THR A 16 -12.69 -57.46 35.92
C THR A 16 -12.02 -56.13 36.27
N THR A 17 -11.27 -55.57 35.34
CA THR A 17 -10.78 -54.21 35.41
C THR A 17 -11.88 -53.24 34.95
N ILE A 18 -12.42 -52.44 35.86
CA ILE A 18 -13.37 -51.37 35.52
C ILE A 18 -12.58 -50.29 34.77
N ALA A 19 -12.81 -50.15 33.51
CA ALA A 19 -12.26 -49.05 32.68
C ALA A 19 -12.98 -47.75 33.01
N GLN A 20 -12.25 -46.78 33.56
CA GLN A 20 -12.73 -45.40 33.66
C GLN A 20 -12.86 -44.77 32.28
N PRO A 21 -13.92 -44.01 31.96
CA PRO A 21 -14.04 -43.32 30.69
C PRO A 21 -12.99 -42.20 30.64
N LYS A 22 -12.07 -42.29 29.67
CA LYS A 22 -11.22 -41.17 29.24
C LYS A 22 -12.10 -40.13 28.57
N SER A 23 -12.42 -39.05 29.31
CA SER A 23 -12.95 -37.81 28.75
C SER A 23 -11.81 -37.08 28.03
N GLY A 24 -11.56 -37.51 26.80
CA GLY A 24 -10.69 -36.82 25.84
C GLY A 24 -11.56 -36.13 24.80
N VAL A 25 -12.20 -35.02 25.17
CA VAL A 25 -12.70 -34.07 24.17
C VAL A 25 -11.46 -33.34 23.64
N GLY A 26 -10.84 -33.95 22.65
CA GLY A 26 -9.87 -33.26 21.82
C GLY A 26 -10.62 -32.21 21.02
N ASN A 27 -10.54 -30.95 21.44
CA ASN A 27 -10.86 -29.82 20.61
C ASN A 27 -9.94 -29.88 19.38
N LYS A 28 -10.38 -30.57 18.32
CA LYS A 28 -9.89 -30.30 17.00
C LYS A 28 -10.34 -28.87 16.70
N GLN A 29 -9.47 -27.88 16.93
CA GLN A 29 -9.56 -26.61 16.24
C GLN A 29 -9.51 -26.97 14.75
N GLU A 30 -10.65 -27.03 14.10
CA GLU A 30 -10.70 -26.95 12.64
C GLU A 30 -9.90 -25.70 12.27
N LYS A 31 -8.74 -25.89 11.63
CA LYS A 31 -8.08 -24.82 10.89
C LYS A 31 -9.12 -24.39 9.84
N ILE A 32 -9.79 -23.28 10.08
CA ILE A 32 -10.53 -22.59 9.04
C ILE A 32 -9.46 -22.27 8.00
N GLU A 33 -9.42 -22.98 6.90
CA GLU A 33 -8.60 -22.59 5.75
C GLU A 33 -9.17 -21.24 5.30
N GLU A 34 -8.41 -20.17 5.53
CA GLU A 34 -8.77 -18.85 5.05
C GLU A 34 -8.84 -18.92 3.52
N THR A 35 -10.01 -18.63 2.96
CA THR A 35 -10.19 -18.54 1.51
C THR A 35 -9.21 -17.47 0.99
N PRO A 36 -8.41 -17.78 -0.04
CA PRO A 36 -7.44 -16.82 -0.54
C PRO A 36 -8.15 -15.60 -1.14
N VAL A 37 -7.69 -14.42 -0.74
CA VAL A 37 -8.20 -13.14 -1.28
C VAL A 37 -7.98 -13.07 -2.78
N ILE A 38 -9.05 -12.75 -3.53
CA ILE A 38 -9.03 -12.60 -4.98
C ILE A 38 -9.10 -11.11 -5.35
N PRO A 39 -8.01 -10.49 -5.86
CA PRO A 39 -8.03 -9.12 -6.35
C PRO A 39 -9.03 -8.92 -7.50
N ALA A 40 -9.63 -7.73 -7.58
CA ALA A 40 -10.65 -7.44 -8.60
C ALA A 40 -10.21 -7.73 -10.03
N ALA A 41 -8.92 -7.56 -10.34
CA ALA A 41 -8.37 -7.84 -11.67
C ALA A 41 -8.61 -9.30 -12.15
N PHE A 42 -8.75 -10.26 -11.22
CA PHE A 42 -9.02 -11.67 -11.55
C PHE A 42 -10.49 -11.92 -11.92
N ARG A 43 -11.40 -11.03 -11.57
CA ARG A 43 -12.84 -11.15 -11.77
C ARG A 43 -13.23 -10.69 -13.18
N THR A 44 -12.57 -11.27 -14.18
CA THR A 44 -12.73 -10.88 -15.59
C THR A 44 -14.15 -11.07 -16.12
N ASP A 45 -14.90 -12.05 -15.62
CA ASP A 45 -16.30 -12.28 -15.90
C ASP A 45 -17.21 -11.10 -15.52
N VAL A 46 -16.83 -10.34 -14.50
CA VAL A 46 -17.59 -9.19 -14.02
C VAL A 46 -17.36 -7.95 -14.89
N TYR A 47 -16.11 -7.64 -15.27
CA TYR A 47 -15.81 -6.36 -15.90
C TYR A 47 -15.54 -6.43 -17.42
N LEU A 48 -15.13 -7.57 -17.97
CA LEU A 48 -14.92 -7.70 -19.43
C LEU A 48 -16.16 -7.35 -20.26
N PRO A 49 -17.39 -7.79 -19.87
CA PRO A 49 -18.59 -7.39 -20.63
C PRO A 49 -18.77 -5.88 -20.77
N LEU A 50 -18.30 -5.10 -19.78
CA LEU A 50 -18.38 -3.63 -19.76
C LEU A 50 -17.31 -2.96 -20.64
N LEU A 51 -16.22 -3.66 -20.96
CA LEU A 51 -15.10 -3.17 -21.76
C LEU A 51 -15.19 -3.58 -23.23
N ARG A 52 -15.97 -4.61 -23.57
CA ARG A 52 -16.10 -5.08 -24.97
C ARG A 52 -16.59 -4.02 -25.92
N GLY A 53 -15.93 -3.91 -27.07
CA GLY A 53 -16.23 -2.92 -28.10
C GLY A 53 -15.79 -1.49 -27.78
N LYS A 54 -15.21 -1.25 -26.59
CA LYS A 54 -14.70 0.07 -26.17
C LYS A 54 -13.20 0.17 -26.43
N ARG A 55 -12.73 1.40 -26.68
CA ARG A 55 -11.31 1.76 -26.70
C ARG A 55 -10.92 2.09 -25.26
N VAL A 56 -10.11 1.21 -24.64
CA VAL A 56 -9.79 1.26 -23.22
C VAL A 56 -8.45 1.98 -23.00
N GLY A 57 -8.44 3.01 -22.17
CA GLY A 57 -7.22 3.61 -21.62
C GLY A 57 -6.94 3.02 -20.23
N ILE A 58 -5.75 2.45 -20.01
CA ILE A 58 -5.45 1.72 -18.78
C ILE A 58 -4.36 2.43 -17.99
N PHE A 59 -4.62 2.80 -16.73
CA PHE A 59 -3.60 3.24 -15.80
C PHE A 59 -3.08 2.03 -15.03
N ALA A 60 -1.82 1.69 -15.26
CA ALA A 60 -1.21 0.48 -14.71
C ALA A 60 0.31 0.60 -14.57
N ASN A 61 0.88 -0.19 -13.68
CA ASN A 61 2.31 -0.46 -13.60
C ASN A 61 2.55 -1.98 -13.50
N HIS A 62 3.79 -2.40 -13.24
CA HIS A 62 4.19 -3.80 -13.14
C HIS A 62 3.41 -4.62 -12.08
N THR A 63 2.74 -3.97 -11.13
CA THR A 63 1.92 -4.66 -10.11
C THR A 63 0.54 -5.05 -10.62
N ALA A 64 0.10 -4.50 -11.75
CA ALA A 64 -1.17 -4.80 -12.38
C ALA A 64 -1.13 -6.19 -13.02
N THR A 65 -1.36 -7.24 -12.25
CA THR A 65 -1.25 -8.63 -12.73
C THR A 65 -2.52 -9.43 -12.48
N ILE A 66 -2.76 -10.41 -13.38
CA ILE A 66 -3.69 -11.52 -13.21
C ILE A 66 -2.84 -12.79 -13.18
N GLY A 67 -2.65 -13.36 -11.99
CA GLY A 67 -1.66 -14.42 -11.78
C GLY A 67 -0.25 -13.93 -12.11
N LYS A 68 0.43 -14.60 -13.02
CA LYS A 68 1.79 -14.25 -13.48
C LYS A 68 1.82 -13.32 -14.70
N LYS A 69 0.67 -13.01 -15.29
CA LYS A 69 0.58 -12.22 -16.52
C LYS A 69 0.13 -10.80 -16.21
N HIS A 70 0.75 -9.82 -16.85
CA HIS A 70 0.32 -8.43 -16.72
C HIS A 70 -1.12 -8.25 -17.19
N LEU A 71 -1.90 -7.37 -16.52
CA LEU A 71 -3.30 -7.11 -16.84
C LEU A 71 -3.48 -6.68 -18.29
N VAL A 72 -2.66 -5.75 -18.79
CA VAL A 72 -2.74 -5.24 -20.16
C VAL A 72 -2.55 -6.37 -21.17
N ASP A 73 -1.55 -7.25 -20.95
CA ASP A 73 -1.29 -8.40 -21.83
C ASP A 73 -2.46 -9.40 -21.79
N SER A 74 -3.07 -9.57 -20.62
CA SER A 74 -4.23 -10.45 -20.43
C SER A 74 -5.45 -9.90 -21.16
N LEU A 75 -5.76 -8.62 -21.00
CA LEU A 75 -6.90 -7.98 -21.66
C LEU A 75 -6.71 -7.93 -23.19
N TYR A 76 -5.50 -7.66 -23.66
CA TYR A 76 -5.17 -7.72 -25.10
C TYR A 76 -5.45 -9.12 -25.67
N THR A 77 -4.97 -10.15 -25.00
CA THR A 77 -5.22 -11.56 -25.43
C THR A 77 -6.71 -11.92 -25.40
N LEU A 78 -7.51 -11.33 -24.50
CA LEU A 78 -8.95 -11.51 -24.41
C LEU A 78 -9.74 -10.67 -25.43
N GLY A 79 -9.06 -9.97 -26.34
CA GLY A 79 -9.66 -9.22 -27.43
C GLY A 79 -10.19 -7.82 -27.03
N ILE A 80 -9.75 -7.28 -25.89
CA ILE A 80 -10.06 -5.90 -25.51
C ILE A 80 -9.20 -4.95 -26.34
N LYS A 81 -9.83 -3.93 -26.93
CA LYS A 81 -9.15 -2.88 -27.69
C LYS A 81 -8.53 -1.87 -26.74
N ILE A 82 -7.24 -2.00 -26.49
CA ILE A 82 -6.47 -1.08 -25.64
C ILE A 82 -6.00 0.09 -26.51
N ALA A 83 -6.48 1.30 -26.23
CA ALA A 83 -6.10 2.50 -26.96
C ALA A 83 -4.72 2.99 -26.53
N LYS A 84 -4.47 3.00 -25.22
CA LYS A 84 -3.19 3.38 -24.63
C LYS A 84 -3.08 2.97 -23.17
N VAL A 85 -1.87 3.03 -22.67
CA VAL A 85 -1.54 2.81 -21.25
C VAL A 85 -1.02 4.10 -20.64
N PHE A 86 -1.37 4.36 -19.39
CA PHE A 86 -0.85 5.46 -18.58
C PHE A 86 0.04 4.86 -17.48
N GLY A 87 1.32 5.25 -17.46
CA GLY A 87 2.29 4.74 -16.49
C GLY A 87 2.64 5.78 -15.43
N PRO A 88 2.63 5.40 -14.12
CA PRO A 88 3.13 6.25 -13.03
C PRO A 88 4.64 6.21 -12.92
N GLU A 89 5.17 6.65 -11.76
CA GLU A 89 6.55 6.42 -11.35
C GLU A 89 6.95 4.95 -11.54
N HIS A 90 8.19 4.69 -11.90
CA HIS A 90 8.76 3.40 -12.31
C HIS A 90 8.26 2.88 -13.68
N GLY A 91 7.38 3.63 -14.36
CA GLY A 91 6.90 3.24 -15.69
C GLY A 91 5.89 2.09 -15.69
N PHE A 92 5.41 1.76 -16.88
CA PHE A 92 4.39 0.73 -17.08
C PHE A 92 4.88 -0.69 -16.76
N ARG A 93 6.10 -1.04 -17.17
CA ARG A 93 6.68 -2.37 -16.94
C ARG A 93 7.54 -2.44 -15.66
N GLY A 94 7.76 -1.31 -14.96
CA GLY A 94 8.49 -1.26 -13.70
C GLY A 94 10.01 -1.25 -13.83
N ASP A 95 10.52 -0.88 -15.00
CA ASP A 95 11.95 -0.95 -15.34
C ASP A 95 12.72 0.31 -14.93
N ALA A 96 12.05 1.38 -14.51
CA ALA A 96 12.68 2.64 -14.15
C ALA A 96 13.00 2.76 -12.66
N ASP A 97 14.13 3.42 -12.34
CA ASP A 97 14.53 3.72 -10.96
C ASP A 97 13.59 4.72 -10.28
N ALA A 98 13.62 4.77 -8.94
CA ALA A 98 12.88 5.76 -8.19
C ALA A 98 13.34 7.18 -8.57
N GLY A 99 12.39 8.03 -8.98
CA GLY A 99 12.66 9.39 -9.45
C GLY A 99 13.16 9.49 -10.90
N GLU A 100 13.37 8.37 -11.59
CA GLU A 100 13.75 8.36 -13.00
C GLU A 100 12.59 8.83 -13.88
N LYS A 101 12.88 9.73 -14.83
CA LYS A 101 11.89 10.20 -15.79
C LYS A 101 11.74 9.18 -16.90
N VAL A 102 10.54 8.65 -17.04
CA VAL A 102 10.15 7.82 -18.17
C VAL A 102 9.41 8.69 -19.18
N ASP A 103 9.94 8.79 -20.39
CA ASP A 103 9.25 9.50 -21.48
C ASP A 103 8.04 8.68 -22.00
N THR A 104 7.17 9.33 -22.76
CA THR A 104 6.12 8.66 -23.52
C THR A 104 6.75 7.83 -24.64
N TYR A 105 6.31 6.57 -24.80
CA TYR A 105 6.83 5.63 -25.78
C TYR A 105 5.73 4.69 -26.32
N THR A 106 6.06 3.86 -27.28
CA THR A 106 5.21 2.75 -27.71
C THR A 106 5.73 1.45 -27.10
N ASP A 107 4.87 0.68 -26.44
CA ASP A 107 5.22 -0.63 -25.89
C ASP A 107 5.62 -1.58 -27.02
N PRO A 108 6.86 -2.11 -27.02
CA PRO A 108 7.36 -2.90 -28.15
C PRO A 108 6.71 -4.28 -28.28
N GLN A 109 6.02 -4.76 -27.24
CA GLN A 109 5.38 -6.07 -27.25
C GLN A 109 3.97 -6.03 -27.86
N LEU A 110 3.25 -4.94 -27.62
CA LEU A 110 1.84 -4.82 -27.99
C LEU A 110 1.57 -3.73 -29.03
N ASP A 111 2.57 -2.93 -29.39
CA ASP A 111 2.45 -1.76 -30.28
C ASP A 111 1.40 -0.76 -29.76
N ILE A 112 1.36 -0.53 -28.44
CA ILE A 112 0.39 0.34 -27.78
C ILE A 112 1.12 1.57 -27.22
N PRO A 113 0.57 2.80 -27.43
CA PRO A 113 1.13 4.01 -26.82
C PRO A 113 1.12 3.96 -25.28
N VAL A 114 2.23 4.28 -24.67
CA VAL A 114 2.40 4.42 -23.22
C VAL A 114 2.67 5.89 -22.89
N ILE A 115 1.74 6.51 -22.17
CA ILE A 115 1.83 7.90 -21.74
C ILE A 115 2.39 7.94 -20.33
N SER A 116 3.55 8.57 -20.15
CA SER A 116 4.12 8.79 -18.83
C SER A 116 3.35 9.88 -18.08
N LEU A 117 2.88 9.53 -16.87
CA LEU A 117 2.24 10.45 -15.93
C LEU A 117 3.13 10.70 -14.70
N TYR A 118 4.44 10.76 -14.93
CA TYR A 118 5.43 11.04 -13.90
C TYR A 118 6.30 12.27 -14.24
N GLY A 119 6.69 13.03 -13.24
CA GLY A 119 7.51 14.23 -13.39
C GLY A 119 6.67 15.48 -13.72
N LYS A 120 6.82 16.05 -14.91
CA LYS A 120 6.11 17.30 -15.31
C LYS A 120 4.64 17.10 -15.59
N LYS A 121 4.26 15.95 -16.15
CA LYS A 121 2.88 15.58 -16.48
C LYS A 121 2.41 14.53 -15.49
N ARG A 122 1.37 14.82 -14.72
CA ARG A 122 0.80 13.91 -13.71
C ARG A 122 -0.64 13.53 -13.99
N LYS A 123 -1.29 14.29 -14.88
CA LYS A 123 -2.70 14.14 -15.24
C LYS A 123 -2.82 13.98 -16.76
N PRO A 124 -3.63 13.04 -17.29
CA PRO A 124 -3.94 12.97 -18.71
C PRO A 124 -4.55 14.27 -19.22
N SER A 125 -4.14 14.70 -20.41
CA SER A 125 -4.76 15.84 -21.12
C SER A 125 -5.98 15.42 -21.93
N ALA A 126 -6.70 16.39 -22.48
CA ALA A 126 -7.81 16.13 -23.40
C ALA A 126 -7.36 15.32 -24.63
N GLU A 127 -6.18 15.64 -25.16
CA GLU A 127 -5.59 14.95 -26.32
C GLU A 127 -5.26 13.49 -25.99
N ASP A 128 -4.74 13.23 -24.77
CA ASP A 128 -4.46 11.86 -24.33
C ASP A 128 -5.74 11.02 -24.25
N LEU A 129 -6.88 11.65 -24.00
CA LEU A 129 -8.17 10.98 -23.80
C LEU A 129 -9.08 11.02 -25.03
N ALA A 130 -8.69 11.67 -26.15
CA ALA A 130 -9.54 11.89 -27.32
C ALA A 130 -10.03 10.58 -27.95
N ASP A 131 -9.17 9.58 -28.03
CA ASP A 131 -9.44 8.27 -28.61
C ASP A 131 -9.79 7.17 -27.59
N VAL A 132 -10.09 7.54 -26.33
CA VAL A 132 -10.48 6.64 -25.24
C VAL A 132 -11.97 6.73 -24.98
N ASP A 133 -12.65 5.58 -24.89
CA ASP A 133 -14.08 5.47 -24.55
C ASP A 133 -14.31 5.20 -23.07
N VAL A 134 -13.39 4.48 -22.42
CA VAL A 134 -13.46 4.13 -21.00
C VAL A 134 -12.06 4.05 -20.40
N LEU A 135 -11.93 4.48 -19.15
CA LEU A 135 -10.70 4.42 -18.40
C LEU A 135 -10.76 3.27 -17.38
N LEU A 136 -9.65 2.56 -17.25
CA LEU A 136 -9.45 1.49 -16.29
C LEU A 136 -8.23 1.83 -15.41
N PHE A 137 -8.36 1.69 -14.10
CA PHE A 137 -7.28 1.89 -13.14
C PHE A 137 -6.99 0.59 -12.40
N ASP A 138 -5.74 0.14 -12.41
CA ASP A 138 -5.27 -1.04 -11.69
C ASP A 138 -3.83 -0.86 -11.22
N ILE A 139 -3.63 -0.60 -9.95
CA ILE A 139 -2.32 -0.52 -9.30
C ILE A 139 -2.41 -1.04 -7.87
N GLN A 140 -1.37 -1.75 -7.42
CA GLN A 140 -1.22 -2.16 -6.02
C GLN A 140 -0.62 -1.03 -5.19
N ASP A 141 -1.36 -0.55 -4.19
CA ASP A 141 -0.89 0.39 -3.17
C ASP A 141 -0.37 -0.36 -1.92
N VAL A 142 0.28 0.38 -1.01
CA VAL A 142 0.80 -0.17 0.25
C VAL A 142 0.10 0.38 1.50
N GLY A 143 -0.92 1.23 1.33
CA GLY A 143 -1.78 1.71 2.42
C GLY A 143 -1.17 2.82 3.26
N THR A 144 -0.22 3.59 2.73
CA THR A 144 0.39 4.73 3.41
C THR A 144 0.27 6.01 2.58
N ARG A 145 -0.14 7.12 3.21
CA ARG A 145 -0.43 8.39 2.53
C ARG A 145 0.70 8.88 1.64
N PHE A 146 1.95 8.71 2.04
CA PHE A 146 3.10 9.20 1.31
C PHE A 146 3.56 8.25 0.18
N TYR A 147 2.95 7.08 0.02
CA TYR A 147 3.13 6.24 -1.15
C TYR A 147 2.23 6.76 -2.27
N THR A 148 2.82 7.26 -3.35
CA THR A 148 2.20 8.27 -4.22
C THR A 148 1.11 7.77 -5.17
N TYR A 149 0.79 6.48 -5.17
CA TYR A 149 -0.24 5.96 -6.09
C TYR A 149 -1.65 6.44 -5.76
N ILE A 150 -1.97 6.76 -4.50
CA ILE A 150 -3.24 7.42 -4.16
C ILE A 150 -3.31 8.85 -4.74
N SER A 151 -2.18 9.54 -4.86
CA SER A 151 -2.11 10.86 -5.52
C SER A 151 -2.25 10.73 -7.03
N SER A 152 -1.63 9.71 -7.65
CA SER A 152 -1.81 9.39 -9.06
C SER A 152 -3.27 9.01 -9.37
N LEU A 153 -3.94 8.26 -8.49
CA LEU A 153 -5.36 7.95 -8.61
C LEU A 153 -6.20 9.23 -8.66
N GLN A 154 -5.96 10.17 -7.74
CA GLN A 154 -6.70 11.43 -7.71
C GLN A 154 -6.53 12.22 -9.01
N GLU A 155 -5.31 12.40 -9.50
CA GLU A 155 -5.04 13.10 -10.77
C GLU A 155 -5.70 12.40 -11.96
N PHE A 156 -5.73 11.07 -11.95
CA PHE A 156 -6.40 10.29 -13.00
C PHE A 156 -7.92 10.40 -12.94
N MET A 157 -8.51 10.41 -11.73
CA MET A 157 -9.94 10.65 -11.51
C MET A 157 -10.34 12.06 -11.95
N ASP A 158 -9.52 13.07 -11.61
CA ASP A 158 -9.74 14.44 -12.07
C ASP A 158 -9.84 14.50 -13.60
N ALA A 159 -8.87 13.89 -14.31
CA ALA A 159 -8.90 13.84 -15.76
C ALA A 159 -10.12 13.10 -16.32
N ALA A 160 -10.46 11.94 -15.75
CA ALA A 160 -11.60 11.13 -16.17
C ALA A 160 -12.89 11.95 -16.12
N PHE A 161 -13.19 12.57 -14.99
CA PHE A 161 -14.44 13.31 -14.81
C PHE A 161 -14.44 14.64 -15.55
N GLU A 162 -13.35 15.42 -15.54
CA GLU A 162 -13.24 16.68 -16.29
C GLU A 162 -13.50 16.51 -17.78
N HIS A 163 -13.12 15.35 -18.35
CA HIS A 163 -13.28 15.04 -19.78
C HIS A 163 -14.44 14.09 -20.07
N GLY A 164 -15.29 13.79 -19.07
CA GLY A 164 -16.49 12.98 -19.26
C GLY A 164 -16.21 11.54 -19.65
N LYS A 165 -15.09 10.97 -19.19
CA LYS A 165 -14.73 9.57 -19.47
C LYS A 165 -15.22 8.68 -18.34
N PRO A 166 -15.98 7.61 -18.63
CA PRO A 166 -16.29 6.58 -17.64
C PRO A 166 -15.00 6.00 -17.05
N LEU A 167 -14.97 5.84 -15.74
CA LEU A 167 -13.82 5.29 -15.01
C LEU A 167 -14.21 4.04 -14.25
N MET A 168 -13.44 2.97 -14.43
CA MET A 168 -13.52 1.75 -13.65
C MET A 168 -12.24 1.55 -12.87
N ILE A 169 -12.36 1.21 -11.59
CA ILE A 169 -11.25 0.84 -10.72
C ILE A 169 -11.32 -0.65 -10.44
N LEU A 170 -10.27 -1.38 -10.75
CA LEU A 170 -10.07 -2.73 -10.28
C LEU A 170 -9.38 -2.65 -8.93
N ASP A 171 -10.13 -2.89 -7.86
CA ASP A 171 -9.62 -2.73 -6.51
C ASP A 171 -8.57 -3.82 -6.17
N ARG A 172 -7.66 -3.48 -5.27
CA ARG A 172 -6.64 -4.40 -4.77
C ARG A 172 -6.59 -4.39 -3.26
N PRO A 173 -6.30 -5.54 -2.63
CA PRO A 173 -6.17 -5.63 -1.18
C PRO A 173 -5.09 -4.68 -0.66
N ASN A 174 -5.38 -3.98 0.42
CA ASN A 174 -4.39 -3.13 1.09
C ASN A 174 -3.61 -3.96 2.12
N PRO A 175 -2.27 -4.12 1.98
CA PRO A 175 -1.46 -4.90 2.91
C PRO A 175 -1.38 -4.26 4.32
N ASN A 176 -1.65 -2.96 4.45
CA ASN A 176 -1.76 -2.21 5.70
C ASN A 176 -3.21 -1.76 5.99
N GLY A 177 -4.21 -2.45 5.42
CA GLY A 177 -5.63 -2.12 5.54
C GLY A 177 -6.25 -2.33 6.92
N PHE A 178 -5.52 -2.95 7.84
CA PHE A 178 -6.01 -3.48 9.11
C PHE A 178 -5.82 -2.53 10.31
N TYR A 179 -5.37 -1.29 10.07
CA TYR A 179 -5.25 -0.27 11.11
C TYR A 179 -5.27 1.15 10.53
N ILE A 180 -5.47 2.12 11.41
CA ILE A 180 -5.41 3.55 11.10
C ILE A 180 -4.47 4.19 12.10
N ASP A 181 -3.47 4.95 11.63
CA ASP A 181 -2.55 5.65 12.53
C ASP A 181 -1.82 6.82 11.85
N GLY A 182 -1.30 7.71 12.68
CA GLY A 182 -0.52 8.87 12.26
C GLY A 182 -1.32 10.17 12.20
N PRO A 183 -0.63 11.31 12.10
CA PRO A 183 -1.26 12.62 12.02
C PRO A 183 -2.03 12.81 10.72
N ILE A 184 -3.14 13.52 10.81
CA ILE A 184 -3.91 13.97 9.64
C ILE A 184 -3.11 15.04 8.91
N LEU A 185 -3.13 15.00 7.58
CA LEU A 185 -2.51 16.04 6.76
C LEU A 185 -3.21 17.38 6.95
N ASP A 186 -2.46 18.40 7.33
CA ASP A 186 -2.86 19.79 7.15
C ASP A 186 -2.69 20.19 5.68
N THR A 187 -3.74 20.70 5.06
CA THR A 187 -3.76 21.07 3.63
C THR A 187 -2.74 22.15 3.26
N ALA A 188 -2.24 22.92 4.22
CA ALA A 188 -1.11 23.84 4.01
C ALA A 188 0.19 23.13 3.61
N TYR A 189 0.34 21.84 3.97
CA TYR A 189 1.48 20.98 3.63
C TYR A 189 1.20 20.06 2.44
N LYS A 190 0.10 20.28 1.71
CA LYS A 190 -0.28 19.50 0.55
C LYS A 190 0.86 19.40 -0.46
N SER A 191 1.12 18.17 -0.91
CA SER A 191 2.12 17.85 -1.92
C SER A 191 1.77 16.50 -2.57
N PHE A 192 2.57 16.04 -3.52
CA PHE A 192 2.31 14.74 -4.14
C PHE A 192 2.48 13.53 -3.17
N VAL A 193 3.22 13.70 -2.06
CA VAL A 193 3.30 12.70 -0.97
C VAL A 193 2.17 12.83 0.08
N GLY A 194 1.15 13.63 -0.22
CA GLY A 194 -0.03 13.83 0.62
C GLY A 194 -0.92 14.91 0.05
N MET A 195 -2.04 14.53 -0.57
CA MET A 195 -2.94 15.49 -1.23
C MET A 195 -4.19 15.80 -0.40
N GLN A 196 -4.62 14.90 0.47
CA GLN A 196 -5.88 15.01 1.19
C GLN A 196 -5.72 14.85 2.71
N PRO A 197 -6.64 15.40 3.53
CA PRO A 197 -6.57 15.38 4.99
C PRO A 197 -6.90 14.00 5.56
N ILE A 198 -6.01 13.03 5.31
CA ILE A 198 -6.08 11.66 5.81
C ILE A 198 -4.88 11.36 6.72
N PRO A 199 -4.95 10.36 7.62
CA PRO A 199 -3.80 9.91 8.40
C PRO A 199 -2.75 9.24 7.52
N ILE A 200 -1.58 8.97 8.08
CA ILE A 200 -0.50 8.29 7.34
C ILE A 200 -0.93 6.89 6.94
N VAL A 201 -1.42 6.09 7.87
CA VAL A 201 -2.06 4.80 7.56
C VAL A 201 -3.56 5.01 7.61
N TYR A 202 -4.20 4.93 6.47
CA TYR A 202 -5.60 5.35 6.32
C TYR A 202 -6.58 4.17 6.32
N GLY A 203 -6.10 2.91 6.29
CA GLY A 203 -6.92 1.72 6.45
C GLY A 203 -8.03 1.54 5.41
N MET A 204 -7.77 1.90 4.14
CA MET A 204 -8.72 1.76 3.03
C MET A 204 -8.03 1.15 1.82
N THR A 205 -8.79 0.47 0.95
CA THR A 205 -8.32 0.09 -0.38
C THR A 205 -8.30 1.29 -1.34
N MET A 206 -7.69 1.13 -2.52
CA MET A 206 -7.70 2.16 -3.56
C MET A 206 -9.11 2.48 -4.04
N GLY A 207 -9.96 1.45 -4.16
CA GLY A 207 -11.37 1.63 -4.56
C GLY A 207 -12.17 2.41 -3.51
N GLU A 208 -12.00 2.10 -2.24
CA GLU A 208 -12.65 2.84 -1.14
C GLU A 208 -12.15 4.29 -1.07
N TYR A 209 -10.84 4.50 -1.23
CA TYR A 209 -10.26 5.85 -1.25
C TYR A 209 -10.78 6.66 -2.45
N ALA A 210 -10.93 6.05 -3.62
CA ALA A 210 -11.53 6.70 -4.79
C ALA A 210 -12.97 7.14 -4.53
N MET A 211 -13.77 6.28 -3.88
CA MET A 211 -15.13 6.64 -3.47
C MET A 211 -15.14 7.82 -2.49
N MET A 212 -14.17 7.85 -1.55
CA MET A 212 -14.03 8.96 -0.60
C MET A 212 -13.61 10.26 -1.30
N LEU A 213 -12.66 10.22 -2.25
CA LEU A 213 -12.27 11.39 -3.05
C LEU A 213 -13.48 12.05 -3.73
N ALA A 214 -14.33 11.23 -4.37
CA ALA A 214 -15.52 11.71 -5.05
C ALA A 214 -16.62 12.17 -4.06
N GLY A 215 -16.83 11.40 -2.99
CA GLY A 215 -17.91 11.67 -2.01
C GLY A 215 -17.67 12.87 -1.12
N GLU A 216 -16.42 13.10 -0.70
CA GLU A 216 -16.01 14.27 0.10
C GLU A 216 -15.65 15.48 -0.78
N LYS A 217 -15.82 15.38 -2.10
CA LYS A 217 -15.53 16.45 -3.08
C LYS A 217 -14.08 16.94 -3.02
N TRP A 218 -13.15 15.99 -2.87
CA TRP A 218 -11.72 16.28 -2.80
C TRP A 218 -11.04 16.33 -4.18
N LEU A 219 -11.79 16.09 -5.23
CA LEU A 219 -11.34 16.24 -6.61
C LEU A 219 -11.28 17.72 -7.02
N SER A 220 -10.81 18.00 -8.23
CA SER A 220 -10.85 19.36 -8.77
C SER A 220 -12.30 19.89 -8.84
N PRO A 221 -12.52 21.21 -8.78
CA PRO A 221 -13.88 21.78 -8.86
C PRO A 221 -14.67 21.28 -10.07
N LYS A 222 -14.03 21.23 -11.25
CA LYS A 222 -14.65 20.75 -12.49
C LYS A 222 -14.97 19.25 -12.45
N ALA A 223 -14.07 18.44 -11.88
CA ALA A 223 -14.31 17.00 -11.71
C ALA A 223 -15.48 16.73 -10.76
N ASN A 224 -15.54 17.46 -9.63
CA ASN A 224 -16.64 17.33 -8.66
C ASN A 224 -18.00 17.73 -9.29
N GLU A 225 -18.05 18.84 -10.05
CA GLU A 225 -19.28 19.28 -10.76
C GLU A 225 -19.74 18.19 -11.74
N ARG A 226 -18.82 17.63 -12.53
CA ARG A 226 -19.11 16.57 -13.49
C ARG A 226 -19.54 15.28 -12.81
N TYR A 227 -18.87 14.88 -11.73
CA TYR A 227 -19.26 13.70 -10.95
C TYR A 227 -20.69 13.85 -10.38
N ASP A 228 -21.03 15.00 -9.80
CA ASP A 228 -22.38 15.29 -9.29
C ASP A 228 -23.44 15.26 -10.42
N TYR A 229 -23.08 15.74 -11.63
CA TYR A 229 -23.94 15.65 -12.80
C TYR A 229 -24.20 14.19 -13.20
N TYR A 230 -23.15 13.38 -13.34
CA TYR A 230 -23.28 11.98 -13.73
C TYR A 230 -24.06 11.15 -12.69
N ARG A 231 -23.80 11.36 -11.40
CA ARG A 231 -24.53 10.67 -10.34
C ARG A 231 -26.04 10.95 -10.35
N ARG A 232 -26.43 12.16 -10.77
CA ARG A 232 -27.87 12.51 -10.96
C ARG A 232 -28.43 11.91 -12.24
N ALA A 233 -27.62 11.78 -13.27
CA ALA A 233 -28.00 11.24 -14.57
C ALA A 233 -28.00 9.70 -14.63
N GLU A 234 -27.41 9.00 -13.66
CA GLU A 234 -27.40 7.52 -13.58
C GLU A 234 -28.79 6.88 -13.54
N ASN A 235 -29.82 7.68 -13.28
CA ASN A 235 -31.22 7.28 -13.45
C ASN A 235 -31.71 7.35 -14.91
N SER A 236 -30.93 7.88 -15.86
CA SER A 236 -31.21 7.91 -17.29
C SER A 236 -30.53 6.72 -17.98
N ARG A 237 -31.27 5.99 -18.81
CA ARG A 237 -30.95 4.65 -19.37
C ARG A 237 -29.78 4.60 -20.37
N ASP A 238 -28.98 5.67 -20.54
CA ASP A 238 -28.05 5.78 -21.69
C ASP A 238 -26.59 5.42 -21.40
N THR A 239 -26.18 5.17 -20.17
CA THR A 239 -24.79 4.80 -19.84
C THR A 239 -24.73 3.65 -18.84
N LEU A 240 -23.85 2.64 -19.13
CA LEU A 240 -23.66 1.48 -18.27
C LEU A 240 -23.11 1.86 -16.90
N PHE A 241 -22.22 2.85 -16.82
CA PHE A 241 -21.66 3.44 -15.61
C PHE A 241 -20.88 4.71 -15.96
N HIS A 242 -20.70 5.61 -14.98
CA HIS A 242 -19.76 6.73 -15.04
C HIS A 242 -18.57 6.53 -14.13
N PHE A 243 -18.81 5.95 -12.97
CA PHE A 243 -17.77 5.57 -12.02
C PHE A 243 -18.13 4.22 -11.38
N LEU A 244 -17.19 3.27 -11.43
CA LEU A 244 -17.43 1.92 -10.93
C LEU A 244 -16.17 1.38 -10.24
N VAL A 245 -16.34 0.78 -9.07
CA VAL A 245 -15.30 0.01 -8.38
C VAL A 245 -15.66 -1.47 -8.45
N ILE A 246 -14.79 -2.26 -9.07
CA ILE A 246 -14.88 -3.73 -9.01
C ILE A 246 -14.18 -4.17 -7.72
N LYS A 247 -14.92 -4.85 -6.84
CA LYS A 247 -14.41 -5.24 -5.53
C LYS A 247 -13.54 -6.49 -5.59
N ASN A 248 -12.60 -6.57 -4.66
CA ASN A 248 -11.93 -7.84 -4.31
C ASN A 248 -12.97 -8.85 -3.82
N GLU A 249 -12.66 -10.14 -3.96
CA GLU A 249 -13.45 -11.22 -3.38
C GLU A 249 -12.70 -11.82 -2.19
N ASP A 250 -13.43 -12.26 -1.17
CA ASP A 250 -12.89 -12.83 0.08
C ASP A 250 -11.87 -11.92 0.81
N TYR A 251 -11.98 -10.62 0.64
CA TYR A 251 -11.19 -9.62 1.34
C TYR A 251 -12.03 -8.89 2.41
N ASP A 252 -11.42 -8.69 3.56
CA ASP A 252 -11.87 -7.76 4.59
C ASP A 252 -10.67 -6.96 5.12
N HIS A 253 -10.94 -5.95 5.96
CA HIS A 253 -9.89 -5.13 6.55
C HIS A 253 -9.07 -5.84 7.64
N LYS A 254 -9.39 -7.09 8.02
CA LYS A 254 -8.55 -7.91 8.90
C LYS A 254 -7.54 -8.77 8.14
N SER A 255 -7.76 -8.94 6.84
CA SER A 255 -6.94 -9.77 5.96
C SER A 255 -5.48 -9.30 5.93
N LYS A 256 -4.55 -10.22 6.05
CA LYS A 256 -3.10 -9.99 5.94
C LYS A 256 -2.63 -10.41 4.55
N TYR A 257 -2.85 -9.53 3.59
CA TYR A 257 -2.55 -9.84 2.19
C TYR A 257 -1.06 -9.71 1.89
N THR A 258 -0.45 -10.79 1.43
CA THR A 258 0.94 -10.80 0.93
C THR A 258 0.95 -10.42 -0.54
N LEU A 259 1.70 -9.37 -0.87
CA LEU A 259 1.79 -8.90 -2.25
C LEU A 259 2.53 -9.92 -3.14
N PRO A 260 1.93 -10.35 -4.26
CA PRO A 260 2.59 -11.30 -5.18
C PRO A 260 3.72 -10.66 -5.99
N VAL A 261 3.71 -9.33 -6.11
CA VAL A 261 4.69 -8.53 -6.84
C VAL A 261 5.15 -7.40 -5.93
N LYS A 262 6.45 -7.19 -5.82
CA LYS A 262 7.01 -6.05 -5.06
C LYS A 262 6.49 -4.73 -5.65
N PRO A 263 5.95 -3.80 -4.83
CA PRO A 263 5.31 -2.58 -5.34
C PRO A 263 6.32 -1.52 -5.80
N SER A 264 7.56 -1.62 -5.35
CA SER A 264 8.67 -0.73 -5.71
C SER A 264 10.00 -1.47 -5.56
N PRO A 265 11.04 -1.10 -6.30
CA PRO A 265 12.40 -1.62 -6.09
C PRO A 265 12.89 -1.45 -4.65
N ASN A 266 12.43 -0.41 -3.95
CA ASN A 266 12.79 -0.11 -2.55
C ASN A 266 11.80 -0.66 -1.51
N LEU A 267 10.80 -1.43 -1.91
CA LEU A 267 9.93 -2.22 -1.03
C LEU A 267 9.98 -3.69 -1.51
N PRO A 268 11.10 -4.38 -1.32
CA PRO A 268 11.35 -5.68 -1.95
C PRO A 268 10.55 -6.82 -1.33
N ASP A 269 10.06 -6.66 -0.11
CA ASP A 269 9.38 -7.69 0.67
C ASP A 269 8.31 -7.12 1.61
N MET A 270 7.55 -7.99 2.26
CA MET A 270 6.50 -7.59 3.19
C MET A 270 7.03 -6.91 4.45
N ALA A 271 8.25 -7.24 4.89
CA ALA A 271 8.85 -6.58 6.06
C ALA A 271 9.06 -5.08 5.78
N SER A 272 9.62 -4.74 4.62
CA SER A 272 9.80 -3.35 4.18
C SER A 272 8.45 -2.63 4.05
N ILE A 273 7.41 -3.29 3.51
CA ILE A 273 6.06 -2.73 3.36
C ILE A 273 5.42 -2.44 4.72
N TYR A 274 5.52 -3.34 5.69
CA TYR A 274 4.96 -3.14 7.03
C TYR A 274 5.71 -2.07 7.82
N TRP A 275 7.04 -2.02 7.71
CA TRP A 275 7.84 -1.01 8.39
C TRP A 275 7.79 0.37 7.72
N TYR A 276 7.40 0.44 6.44
CA TYR A 276 7.41 1.67 5.66
C TYR A 276 6.68 2.83 6.34
N ALA A 277 5.51 2.58 6.94
CA ALA A 277 4.76 3.61 7.67
C ALA A 277 5.56 4.27 8.82
N SER A 278 6.48 3.51 9.44
CA SER A 278 7.30 3.98 10.55
C SER A 278 8.63 4.57 10.11
N THR A 279 9.23 4.05 9.05
CA THR A 279 10.63 4.35 8.68
C THR A 279 10.77 5.30 7.50
N CYS A 280 9.71 5.53 6.72
CA CYS A 280 9.71 6.52 5.64
C CYS A 280 10.02 7.95 6.13
N PHE A 281 9.76 8.28 7.37
CA PHE A 281 10.13 9.57 7.96
C PHE A 281 11.63 9.87 7.86
N PHE A 282 12.48 8.84 7.87
CA PHE A 282 13.92 9.01 7.74
C PHE A 282 14.33 9.60 6.38
N GLU A 283 13.49 9.54 5.35
CA GLU A 283 13.74 10.25 4.10
C GLU A 283 13.85 11.77 4.29
N GLY A 284 13.15 12.33 5.27
CA GLY A 284 13.21 13.75 5.65
C GLY A 284 14.33 14.10 6.64
N THR A 285 15.17 13.14 7.01
CA THR A 285 16.31 13.29 7.95
C THR A 285 17.64 13.00 7.26
N VAL A 286 18.74 13.30 7.95
CA VAL A 286 20.08 13.00 7.45
C VAL A 286 20.45 11.52 7.54
N LEU A 287 19.65 10.70 8.23
CA LEU A 287 19.87 9.26 8.30
C LEU A 287 19.56 8.59 6.95
N SER A 288 20.32 7.55 6.63
CA SER A 288 19.93 6.60 5.59
C SER A 288 18.72 5.80 6.07
N GLU A 289 17.73 5.66 5.22
CA GLU A 289 16.57 4.77 5.40
C GLU A 289 16.81 3.36 4.82
N GLY A 290 18.08 3.02 4.56
CA GLY A 290 18.49 1.72 4.06
C GLY A 290 18.39 1.54 2.53
N ARG A 291 17.98 2.56 1.77
CA ARG A 291 18.11 2.52 0.30
C ARG A 291 19.57 2.29 -0.08
N GLY A 292 19.83 1.55 -1.17
CA GLY A 292 21.16 1.11 -1.53
C GLY A 292 21.67 -0.10 -0.73
N THR A 293 20.79 -0.77 0.02
CA THR A 293 21.03 -2.06 0.67
C THR A 293 19.98 -3.10 0.22
N GLU A 294 20.08 -4.32 0.71
CA GLU A 294 19.05 -5.35 0.47
C GLU A 294 17.78 -5.16 1.30
N HIS A 295 17.83 -4.26 2.30
CA HIS A 295 16.77 -4.10 3.29
C HIS A 295 16.34 -2.64 3.47
N PRO A 296 15.93 -1.95 2.38
CA PRO A 296 15.45 -0.57 2.49
C PRO A 296 14.22 -0.52 3.40
N PHE A 297 14.13 0.52 4.22
CA PHE A 297 13.09 0.75 5.24
C PHE A 297 13.04 -0.28 6.38
N VAL A 298 13.88 -1.31 6.36
CA VAL A 298 14.06 -2.29 7.46
C VAL A 298 15.31 -2.00 8.27
N ILE A 299 16.32 -1.38 7.65
CA ILE A 299 17.51 -0.86 8.32
C ILE A 299 17.62 0.65 8.10
N PHE A 300 18.15 1.35 9.10
CA PHE A 300 18.36 2.81 9.01
C PHE A 300 19.44 3.23 9.99
N GLY A 301 20.15 4.32 9.67
CA GLY A 301 21.25 4.79 10.51
C GLY A 301 22.10 5.88 9.87
N HIS A 302 23.20 6.21 10.58
CA HIS A 302 24.12 7.26 10.18
C HIS A 302 25.54 6.98 10.69
N PRO A 303 26.61 7.47 10.03
CA PRO A 303 28.00 7.30 10.51
C PRO A 303 28.27 7.85 11.90
N TYR A 304 27.49 8.83 12.38
CA TYR A 304 27.66 9.49 13.67
C TYR A 304 26.91 8.83 14.83
N LEU A 305 26.14 7.78 14.56
CA LEU A 305 25.51 7.00 15.61
C LEU A 305 26.53 6.05 16.28
N PRO A 306 26.23 5.52 17.48
CA PRO A 306 27.16 4.66 18.23
C PRO A 306 27.61 3.44 17.43
N LYS A 307 28.91 3.21 17.38
CA LYS A 307 29.55 2.15 16.56
C LYS A 307 29.24 0.71 17.02
N ASN A 308 28.65 0.54 18.19
CA ASN A 308 28.21 -0.76 18.69
C ASN A 308 26.79 -1.15 18.20
N MET A 309 26.15 -0.30 17.39
CA MET A 309 24.89 -0.60 16.73
C MET A 309 25.11 -1.44 15.45
N TYR A 310 24.02 -1.85 14.82
CA TYR A 310 24.09 -2.60 13.55
C TYR A 310 24.78 -1.76 12.45
N ALA A 311 25.80 -2.34 11.82
CA ALA A 311 26.59 -1.67 10.81
C ALA A 311 26.15 -2.06 9.40
N PHE A 312 26.03 -1.08 8.50
CA PHE A 312 25.72 -1.27 7.07
C PHE A 312 26.32 -0.16 6.22
N THR A 313 26.44 -0.39 4.93
CA THR A 313 26.95 0.61 3.98
C THR A 313 26.01 0.66 2.77
N PRO A 314 25.31 1.79 2.53
CA PRO A 314 24.55 2.01 1.31
C PRO A 314 25.49 2.05 0.09
N ILE A 315 25.14 1.33 -0.96
CA ILE A 315 25.88 1.34 -2.25
C ILE A 315 24.91 1.61 -3.40
N SER A 316 25.44 1.92 -4.57
CA SER A 316 24.61 2.06 -5.77
C SER A 316 23.96 0.72 -6.14
N ARG A 317 22.64 0.72 -6.31
CA ARG A 317 21.83 -0.44 -6.68
C ARG A 317 20.67 -0.02 -7.59
N ASP A 318 20.07 -0.99 -8.27
CA ASP A 318 18.79 -0.77 -8.97
C ASP A 318 17.75 -0.22 -8.01
N GLY A 319 17.00 0.79 -8.42
CA GLY A 319 16.06 1.52 -7.59
C GLY A 319 16.68 2.55 -6.63
N ALA A 320 18.00 2.59 -6.48
CA ALA A 320 18.73 3.53 -5.63
C ALA A 320 20.17 3.76 -6.11
N LYS A 321 20.35 4.38 -7.28
CA LYS A 321 21.70 4.62 -7.85
C LYS A 321 22.56 5.56 -7.00
N GLU A 322 21.92 6.56 -6.37
CA GLU A 322 22.55 7.56 -5.50
C GLU A 322 21.84 7.59 -4.13
N PRO A 323 21.96 6.51 -3.31
CA PRO A 323 21.32 6.49 -1.98
C PRO A 323 22.00 7.50 -1.05
N LYS A 324 21.26 7.97 -0.03
CA LYS A 324 21.86 8.78 1.04
C LYS A 324 23.02 8.03 1.69
N LEU A 325 24.11 8.76 1.99
CA LEU A 325 25.31 8.23 2.64
C LEU A 325 25.96 7.09 1.85
N LYS A 326 25.85 7.12 0.52
CA LYS A 326 26.49 6.17 -0.39
C LYS A 326 27.97 5.99 -0.02
N ASP A 327 28.42 4.74 0.01
CA ASP A 327 29.79 4.31 0.32
C ASP A 327 30.29 4.71 1.72
N LYS A 328 29.41 5.17 2.62
CA LYS A 328 29.76 5.47 4.01
C LYS A 328 29.24 4.39 4.95
N GLN A 329 30.12 3.91 5.84
CA GLN A 329 29.69 2.99 6.89
C GLN A 329 28.76 3.72 7.87
N CYS A 330 27.53 3.22 7.98
CA CYS A 330 26.50 3.70 8.88
C CYS A 330 26.31 2.73 10.03
N TYR A 331 25.83 3.24 11.15
CA TYR A 331 25.45 2.47 12.33
C TYR A 331 24.00 2.82 12.67
N GLY A 332 23.22 1.85 13.15
CA GLY A 332 21.81 2.11 13.44
C GLY A 332 21.03 0.86 13.82
N TRP A 333 19.81 0.81 13.40
CA TRP A 333 18.87 -0.28 13.71
C TRP A 333 18.75 -1.24 12.56
N ASN A 334 18.49 -2.50 12.89
CA ASN A 334 17.88 -3.46 12.01
C ASN A 334 16.53 -3.92 12.59
N LEU A 335 15.53 -4.05 11.75
CA LEU A 335 14.17 -4.46 12.12
C LEU A 335 13.84 -5.82 11.49
N PHE A 336 14.83 -6.67 11.32
CA PHE A 336 14.68 -7.99 10.72
C PHE A 336 13.69 -8.85 11.50
N GLY A 337 13.03 -9.74 10.77
CA GLY A 337 12.12 -10.71 11.34
C GLY A 337 11.30 -11.43 10.27
N THR A 338 10.65 -12.51 10.66
CA THR A 338 9.58 -13.10 9.83
C THR A 338 8.40 -12.13 9.72
N ASN A 339 7.53 -12.29 8.73
CA ASN A 339 6.35 -11.43 8.59
C ASN A 339 5.51 -11.36 9.89
N GLU A 340 5.36 -12.48 10.59
CA GLU A 340 4.65 -12.53 11.87
C GLU A 340 5.34 -11.72 12.97
N GLN A 341 6.67 -11.83 13.07
CA GLN A 341 7.46 -11.04 14.03
C GLN A 341 7.40 -9.54 13.71
N VAL A 342 7.47 -9.19 12.42
CA VAL A 342 7.35 -7.80 11.96
C VAL A 342 5.96 -7.25 12.28
N LEU A 343 4.89 -7.96 11.95
CA LEU A 343 3.51 -7.55 12.28
C LEU A 343 3.30 -7.37 13.79
N LYS A 344 3.84 -8.30 14.60
CA LYS A 344 3.82 -8.18 16.07
C LYS A 344 4.56 -6.93 16.55
N ASN A 345 5.70 -6.60 15.95
CA ASN A 345 6.51 -5.45 16.33
C ASN A 345 5.91 -4.11 15.82
N VAL A 346 5.26 -4.11 14.67
CA VAL A 346 4.48 -2.96 14.15
C VAL A 346 3.26 -2.70 15.04
N ASP A 347 2.62 -3.74 15.56
CA ASP A 347 1.56 -3.65 16.58
C ASP A 347 0.44 -2.66 16.19
N ASN A 348 0.02 -2.70 14.93
CA ASN A 348 -1.04 -1.85 14.36
C ASN A 348 -0.84 -0.34 14.60
N LYS A 349 0.41 0.12 14.61
CA LYS A 349 0.75 1.54 14.81
C LYS A 349 2.08 1.93 14.16
N ILE A 350 2.25 3.21 13.90
CA ILE A 350 3.54 3.80 13.52
C ILE A 350 4.45 3.75 14.74
N GLN A 351 5.61 3.13 14.62
CA GLN A 351 6.58 2.95 15.71
C GLN A 351 7.49 4.18 15.83
N LEU A 352 7.02 5.22 16.53
CA LEU A 352 7.75 6.48 16.71
C LEU A 352 9.02 6.33 17.56
N LYS A 353 9.11 5.29 18.38
CA LYS A 353 10.27 5.06 19.26
C LYS A 353 11.60 5.16 18.52
N TYR A 354 11.68 4.61 17.29
CA TYR A 354 12.91 4.61 16.51
C TYR A 354 13.30 6.03 16.05
N LEU A 355 12.32 6.83 15.65
CA LEU A 355 12.54 8.23 15.25
C LEU A 355 12.97 9.09 16.45
N LEU A 356 12.31 8.91 17.60
CA LEU A 356 12.63 9.61 18.85
C LEU A 356 14.02 9.21 19.37
N GLU A 357 14.36 7.93 19.37
CA GLU A 357 15.68 7.44 19.77
C GLU A 357 16.77 7.94 18.82
N ALA A 358 16.53 7.88 17.49
CA ALA A 358 17.47 8.39 16.50
C ALA A 358 17.76 9.88 16.72
N TYR A 359 16.74 10.70 16.92
CA TYR A 359 16.91 12.11 17.26
C TYR A 359 17.67 12.29 18.56
N LYS A 360 17.38 11.51 19.62
CA LYS A 360 18.05 11.55 20.91
C LYS A 360 19.54 11.21 20.81
N LEU A 361 19.90 10.20 20.03
CA LEU A 361 21.29 9.71 19.89
C LEU A 361 22.12 10.54 18.90
N PHE A 362 21.48 11.17 17.91
CA PHE A 362 22.20 11.92 16.89
C PHE A 362 22.90 13.16 17.51
N PRO A 363 24.21 13.37 17.30
CA PRO A 363 24.95 14.41 18.02
C PRO A 363 24.59 15.83 17.59
N ASP A 364 24.28 16.03 16.29
CA ASP A 364 23.97 17.35 15.71
C ASP A 364 22.47 17.53 15.53
N LYS A 365 21.76 17.91 16.61
CA LYS A 365 20.30 18.07 16.63
C LYS A 365 19.81 19.11 15.61
N GLU A 366 20.58 20.17 15.41
CA GLU A 366 20.22 21.26 14.50
C GLU A 366 20.14 20.82 13.04
N ASN A 367 20.92 19.82 12.66
CA ASN A 367 21.00 19.29 11.30
C ASN A 367 20.39 17.90 11.15
N PHE A 368 19.64 17.41 12.14
CA PHE A 368 18.97 16.11 12.06
C PHE A 368 17.93 16.05 10.93
N PHE A 369 17.11 17.09 10.80
CA PHE A 369 16.14 17.22 9.72
C PHE A 369 16.76 17.94 8.52
N ILE A 370 16.57 17.40 7.31
CA ILE A 370 17.10 18.01 6.10
C ILE A 370 16.42 19.35 5.87
N LYS A 371 17.23 20.43 5.90
CA LYS A 371 16.75 21.79 5.70
C LYS A 371 16.52 22.08 4.22
N PRO A 372 15.36 22.61 3.83
CA PRO A 372 15.15 23.12 2.47
C PRO A 372 15.89 24.46 2.28
N LYS A 373 16.13 24.85 1.02
CA LYS A 373 16.76 26.13 0.70
C LYS A 373 15.97 27.34 1.21
N SER A 374 14.65 27.23 1.27
CA SER A 374 13.74 28.32 1.70
C SER A 374 13.60 28.46 3.20
N ASP A 375 13.96 27.43 3.95
CA ASP A 375 13.73 27.27 5.41
C ASP A 375 12.27 27.47 5.86
N ARG A 376 11.30 27.44 4.93
CA ARG A 376 9.88 27.51 5.28
C ARG A 376 9.41 26.16 5.82
N PRO A 377 8.59 26.11 6.90
CA PRO A 377 8.08 24.85 7.45
C PRO A 377 7.42 23.92 6.41
N THR A 378 6.68 24.49 5.44
CA THR A 378 6.00 23.75 4.37
C THR A 378 6.95 23.13 3.34
N ASP A 379 8.20 23.54 3.30
CA ASP A 379 9.18 23.04 2.33
C ASP A 379 10.06 21.91 2.89
N TYR A 380 10.08 21.71 4.22
CA TYR A 380 10.75 20.54 4.81
C TYR A 380 10.10 19.25 4.34
N PHE A 381 10.90 18.36 3.74
CA PHE A 381 10.38 17.08 3.27
C PHE A 381 9.79 16.22 4.40
N PHE A 382 10.43 16.26 5.58
CA PHE A 382 9.90 15.63 6.78
C PHE A 382 8.47 16.09 7.11
N ASN A 383 8.21 17.39 7.03
CA ASN A 383 6.89 17.96 7.32
C ASN A 383 5.84 17.56 6.26
N LYS A 384 6.24 17.44 4.99
CA LYS A 384 5.38 16.91 3.94
C LYS A 384 5.00 15.46 4.20
N LEU A 385 5.95 14.62 4.65
CA LEU A 385 5.68 13.23 5.04
C LEU A 385 4.77 13.17 6.28
N ALA A 386 5.08 13.95 7.31
CA ALA A 386 4.28 14.03 8.54
C ALA A 386 2.89 14.65 8.30
N GLY A 387 2.76 15.55 7.32
CA GLY A 387 1.53 16.25 7.01
C GLY A 387 1.37 17.60 7.75
N SER A 388 2.33 17.97 8.56
CA SER A 388 2.47 19.28 9.23
C SER A 388 3.85 19.39 9.87
N ASP A 389 4.19 20.56 10.43
CA ASP A 389 5.42 20.75 11.22
C ASP A 389 5.27 20.29 12.69
N ALA A 390 4.06 19.91 13.12
CA ALA A 390 3.78 19.56 14.50
C ALA A 390 4.68 18.42 15.01
N LEU A 391 4.83 17.33 14.24
CA LEU A 391 5.64 16.20 14.66
C LEU A 391 7.12 16.59 14.82
N MET A 392 7.68 17.36 13.88
CA MET A 392 9.06 17.85 13.97
C MET A 392 9.25 18.71 15.22
N ASN A 393 8.33 19.64 15.48
CA ASN A 393 8.37 20.54 16.63
C ASN A 393 8.23 19.77 17.95
N GLN A 394 7.36 18.76 18.01
CA GLN A 394 7.20 17.87 19.17
C GLN A 394 8.47 17.06 19.47
N ILE A 395 9.14 16.53 18.44
CA ILE A 395 10.41 15.82 18.58
C ILE A 395 11.50 16.76 19.11
N LYS A 396 11.62 17.96 18.53
CA LYS A 396 12.59 19.00 18.99
C LYS A 396 12.33 19.43 20.43
N ALA A 397 11.06 19.48 20.85
CA ALA A 397 10.64 19.82 22.21
C ALA A 397 10.81 18.65 23.21
N GLY A 398 11.26 17.49 22.76
CA GLY A 398 11.45 16.31 23.63
C GLY A 398 10.15 15.67 24.12
N LYS A 399 9.04 15.81 23.38
CA LYS A 399 7.75 15.21 23.71
C LYS A 399 7.87 13.68 23.68
N THR A 400 7.16 13.03 24.62
CA THR A 400 7.03 11.58 24.66
C THR A 400 6.17 11.05 23.51
N GLU A 401 6.35 9.78 23.15
CA GLU A 401 5.50 9.14 22.15
C GLU A 401 4.01 9.24 22.53
N LYS A 402 3.69 9.11 23.83
CA LYS A 402 2.31 9.23 24.31
C LYS A 402 1.74 10.62 24.03
N GLU A 403 2.45 11.71 24.37
CA GLU A 403 1.99 13.06 24.11
C GLU A 403 1.78 13.34 22.61
N ILE A 404 2.68 12.81 21.78
CA ILE A 404 2.57 12.94 20.32
C ILE A 404 1.30 12.22 19.83
N ARG A 405 1.06 10.97 20.25
CA ARG A 405 -0.14 10.21 19.87
C ARG A 405 -1.43 10.82 20.36
N ASP A 406 -1.44 11.32 21.59
CA ASP A 406 -2.61 12.00 22.15
C ASP A 406 -3.01 13.21 21.29
N SER A 407 -2.04 13.90 20.67
CA SER A 407 -2.32 15.01 19.74
C SER A 407 -2.96 14.59 18.42
N TRP A 408 -2.80 13.33 17.99
CA TRP A 408 -3.39 12.79 16.76
C TRP A 408 -4.81 12.25 16.97
N ALA A 409 -5.14 11.82 18.17
CA ALA A 409 -6.37 11.09 18.48
C ALA A 409 -7.67 11.79 18.03
N PRO A 410 -7.85 13.12 18.21
CA PRO A 410 -9.05 13.80 17.73
C PRO A 410 -9.21 13.73 16.20
N GLY A 411 -8.13 13.99 15.46
CA GLY A 411 -8.15 13.94 14.01
C GLY A 411 -8.43 12.53 13.46
N ILE A 412 -7.83 11.51 14.07
CA ILE A 412 -8.08 10.11 13.72
C ILE A 412 -9.55 9.76 13.98
N ALA A 413 -10.14 10.20 15.08
CA ALA A 413 -11.55 9.94 15.41
C ALA A 413 -12.49 10.56 14.35
N GLU A 414 -12.24 11.77 13.90
CA GLU A 414 -13.02 12.40 12.83
C GLU A 414 -12.81 11.69 11.48
N PHE A 415 -11.58 11.33 11.13
CA PHE A 415 -11.32 10.58 9.91
C PHE A 415 -12.06 9.24 9.89
N LYS A 416 -12.11 8.51 10.99
CA LYS A 416 -12.83 7.24 11.09
C LYS A 416 -14.32 7.39 10.76
N LYS A 417 -14.96 8.50 11.16
CA LYS A 417 -16.37 8.81 10.81
C LYS A 417 -16.54 9.03 9.30
N ILE A 418 -15.60 9.76 8.68
CA ILE A 418 -15.60 9.99 7.23
C ILE A 418 -15.38 8.66 6.50
N ARG A 419 -14.31 7.94 6.84
CA ARG A 419 -13.92 6.66 6.27
C ARG A 419 -15.06 5.66 6.21
N LYS A 420 -15.82 5.54 7.30
CA LYS A 420 -16.91 4.56 7.45
C LYS A 420 -17.99 4.68 6.36
N LYS A 421 -18.18 5.86 5.77
CA LYS A 421 -19.16 6.09 4.69
C LYS A 421 -18.80 5.40 3.38
N TYR A 422 -17.50 5.07 3.18
CA TYR A 422 -16.94 4.64 1.90
C TYR A 422 -16.40 3.22 1.92
N LEU A 423 -16.57 2.50 3.03
CA LEU A 423 -16.10 1.12 3.14
C LEU A 423 -16.92 0.19 2.24
N LEU A 424 -16.22 -0.61 1.46
CA LEU A 424 -16.78 -1.65 0.57
C LEU A 424 -16.70 -3.04 1.20
N TYR A 425 -15.88 -3.19 2.23
CA TYR A 425 -15.54 -4.45 2.87
C TYR A 425 -15.83 -4.39 4.37
N ARG A 426 -15.91 -5.57 4.99
CA ARG A 426 -16.05 -5.67 6.44
C ARG A 426 -14.85 -5.00 7.13
N ASP A 427 -15.15 -4.15 8.12
CA ASP A 427 -14.14 -3.40 8.85
C ASP A 427 -13.42 -4.25 9.91
N PHE A 428 -12.25 -3.77 10.34
CA PHE A 428 -11.50 -4.34 11.46
C PHE A 428 -12.02 -3.83 12.83
N GLU A 429 -12.76 -2.73 12.86
CA GLU A 429 -13.39 -2.13 14.06
C GLU A 429 -14.75 -2.72 14.37
#